data_01cf24bb6066bd5afc2a6c5b85e37b4c
#
_entry.id   01cf24bb6066bd5afc2a6c5b85e37b4c
#
_cell.length_a   1.000
_cell.length_b   1.000
_cell.length_c   1.000
_cell.angle_alpha   90.00
_cell.angle_beta   90.00
_cell.angle_gamma   90.00
#
_symmetry.space_group_name_H-M   'P 1'
#
loop_
_entity.id
_entity.type
_entity.pdbx_description
1 polymer ?
#
loop_
_entity_poly.entity_id
_entity_poly.type
_entity_poly.pdbx_seq_one_letter_code
_entity_poly.pdbx_strand_id
1 'polypeptide(L)'
;TQTGHYSNISNFEKAIAICSNFRENFAPCNVQIKISNMMQKWHTVIAAETQLQNLRDENRILVNKRENIFKALGKKITMVLGLVDSLPESASFKKEVKILANKIRGFKMSVLTLENGGSNSSYFEIPQLSFVQRAENFQKLIHLLSTSALYTPNEQKLQLPYLQNELTEMQTLNDTIANSTASIAEARELRDQILYNETDGLLSMMKACKSYVKGLYGASSEEYRSLSVLKFRMKSLK
;
A
#
# COMPACT_ATOMS: atom_id res chain seq x y z
N THR A 1 -12.74 10.09 -0.64
CA THR A 1 -11.74 10.52 -1.65
C THR A 1 -10.72 11.44 -0.99
N GLN A 2 -9.46 11.35 -1.40
CA GLN A 2 -8.34 12.14 -0.86
C GLN A 2 -8.62 13.66 -0.93
N THR A 3 -9.27 14.12 -2.00
CA THR A 3 -9.72 15.49 -2.19
C THR A 3 -10.73 15.98 -1.12
N GLY A 4 -11.54 15.07 -0.57
CA GLY A 4 -12.51 15.42 0.47
C GLY A 4 -11.85 15.73 1.83
N HIS A 5 -10.83 14.96 2.21
CA HIS A 5 -10.08 15.17 3.45
C HIS A 5 -9.33 16.51 3.43
N TYR A 6 -8.57 16.76 2.37
CA TYR A 6 -7.85 18.04 2.21
C TYR A 6 -8.78 19.25 2.18
N SER A 7 -9.94 19.13 1.52
CA SER A 7 -10.95 20.19 1.51
C SER A 7 -11.47 20.49 2.93
N ASN A 8 -11.73 19.46 3.74
CA ASN A 8 -12.16 19.62 5.12
C ASN A 8 -11.09 20.32 5.98
N ILE A 9 -9.83 19.89 5.86
CA ILE A 9 -8.70 20.47 6.59
C ILE A 9 -8.50 21.93 6.23
N SER A 10 -8.48 22.27 4.94
CA SER A 10 -8.33 23.65 4.47
C SER A 10 -9.51 24.55 4.88
N ASN A 11 -10.74 24.02 4.82
CA ASN A 11 -11.90 24.78 5.27
C ASN A 11 -11.90 24.97 6.79
N PHE A 12 -11.35 24.04 7.56
CA PHE A 12 -11.21 24.20 9.00
C PHE A 12 -10.19 25.29 9.36
N GLU A 13 -9.07 25.33 8.67
CA GLU A 13 -8.08 26.41 8.80
C GLU A 13 -8.71 27.79 8.54
N LYS A 14 -9.46 27.90 7.43
CA LYS A 14 -10.21 29.15 7.12
C LYS A 14 -11.22 29.50 8.21
N ALA A 15 -11.91 28.51 8.76
CA ALA A 15 -12.86 28.74 9.85
C ALA A 15 -12.17 29.27 11.12
N ILE A 16 -11.00 28.71 11.46
CA ILE A 16 -10.18 29.23 12.58
C ILE A 16 -9.83 30.70 12.34
N ALA A 17 -9.35 31.06 11.15
CA ALA A 17 -9.00 32.43 10.81
C ALA A 17 -10.21 33.38 10.91
N ILE A 18 -11.39 32.97 10.41
CA ILE A 18 -12.62 33.74 10.50
C ILE A 18 -13.01 33.96 11.97
N CYS A 19 -13.02 32.88 12.78
CA CYS A 19 -13.38 33.00 14.21
C CYS A 19 -12.38 33.83 15.00
N SER A 20 -11.10 33.79 14.67
CA SER A 20 -10.05 34.61 15.29
C SER A 20 -10.26 36.11 15.03
N ASN A 21 -10.83 36.49 13.88
CA ASN A 21 -11.16 37.88 13.56
C ASN A 21 -12.32 38.44 14.39
N PHE A 22 -13.12 37.58 15.02
CA PHE A 22 -14.19 38.03 15.93
C PHE A 22 -13.63 38.53 17.30
N ARG A 23 -12.34 38.34 17.55
CA ARG A 23 -11.61 38.80 18.75
C ARG A 23 -12.33 38.37 20.04
N GLU A 24 -12.52 39.33 20.97
CA GLU A 24 -13.15 39.13 22.28
C GLU A 24 -14.62 38.66 22.19
N ASN A 25 -15.29 38.93 21.08
CA ASN A 25 -16.65 38.51 20.84
C ASN A 25 -16.78 36.97 20.58
N PHE A 26 -15.67 36.29 20.29
CA PHE A 26 -15.66 34.83 20.17
C PHE A 26 -15.18 34.18 21.46
N ALA A 27 -16.07 34.08 22.45
CA ALA A 27 -15.79 33.53 23.76
C ALA A 27 -16.73 32.36 24.09
N PRO A 28 -16.62 31.20 23.35
CA PRO A 28 -17.51 30.08 23.56
C PRO A 28 -17.30 29.41 24.92
N CYS A 29 -18.39 29.05 25.60
CA CYS A 29 -18.38 28.23 26.82
C CYS A 29 -18.00 26.79 26.50
N ASN A 30 -18.27 26.29 25.27
CA ASN A 30 -17.78 25.00 24.81
C ASN A 30 -16.27 25.07 24.56
N VAL A 31 -15.53 24.39 25.43
CA VAL A 31 -14.06 24.40 25.40
C VAL A 31 -13.50 23.84 24.08
N GLN A 32 -14.18 22.89 23.47
CA GLN A 32 -13.71 22.25 22.22
C GLN A 32 -13.58 23.25 21.05
N ILE A 33 -14.47 24.27 20.99
CA ILE A 33 -14.46 25.25 19.92
C ILE A 33 -13.72 26.54 20.29
N LYS A 34 -12.98 26.60 21.41
CA LYS A 34 -12.04 27.68 21.66
C LYS A 34 -10.95 27.68 20.60
N ILE A 35 -10.51 28.83 20.16
CA ILE A 35 -9.51 28.99 19.08
C ILE A 35 -8.27 28.15 19.34
N SER A 36 -7.75 28.13 20.58
CA SER A 36 -6.59 27.30 20.95
C SER A 36 -6.81 25.82 20.67
N ASN A 37 -7.98 25.27 21.00
CA ASN A 37 -8.30 23.85 20.82
C ASN A 37 -8.58 23.53 19.34
N MET A 38 -9.21 24.44 18.61
CA MET A 38 -9.36 24.31 17.15
C MET A 38 -8.00 24.30 16.46
N MET A 39 -7.08 25.20 16.84
CA MET A 39 -5.70 25.21 16.31
C MET A 39 -4.96 23.91 16.66
N GLN A 40 -5.07 23.44 17.89
CA GLN A 40 -4.47 22.14 18.29
C GLN A 40 -5.01 20.99 17.45
N LYS A 41 -6.34 20.92 17.24
CA LYS A 41 -6.95 19.89 16.39
C LYS A 41 -6.45 19.99 14.95
N TRP A 42 -6.32 21.20 14.41
CA TRP A 42 -5.78 21.43 13.07
C TRP A 42 -4.33 20.94 12.96
N HIS A 43 -3.46 21.26 13.92
CA HIS A 43 -2.09 20.74 13.95
C HIS A 43 -2.05 19.22 14.02
N THR A 44 -2.93 18.61 14.83
CA THR A 44 -3.01 17.15 14.96
C THR A 44 -3.38 16.48 13.63
N VAL A 45 -4.35 17.02 12.89
CA VAL A 45 -4.75 16.43 11.61
C VAL A 45 -3.70 16.63 10.52
N ILE A 46 -3.01 17.77 10.51
CA ILE A 46 -1.88 18.01 9.57
C ILE A 46 -0.76 17.02 9.83
N ALA A 47 -0.40 16.80 11.11
CA ALA A 47 0.61 15.82 11.47
C ALA A 47 0.23 14.39 11.02
N ALA A 48 -1.02 13.97 11.24
CA ALA A 48 -1.51 12.67 10.83
C ALA A 48 -1.52 12.50 9.28
N GLU A 49 -1.91 13.53 8.53
CA GLU A 49 -1.88 13.48 7.06
C GLU A 49 -0.44 13.45 6.52
N THR A 50 0.48 14.21 7.13
CA THR A 50 1.90 14.18 6.78
C THR A 50 2.51 12.81 7.03
N GLN A 51 2.24 12.21 8.20
CA GLN A 51 2.68 10.85 8.51
C GLN A 51 2.14 9.82 7.50
N LEU A 52 0.85 9.89 7.19
CA LEU A 52 0.24 9.00 6.20
C LEU A 52 0.88 9.16 4.81
N GLN A 53 1.22 10.38 4.40
CA GLN A 53 1.87 10.63 3.13
C GLN A 53 3.30 10.05 3.11
N ASN A 54 4.07 10.24 4.18
CA ASN A 54 5.40 9.66 4.31
C ASN A 54 5.38 8.13 4.19
N LEU A 55 4.46 7.46 4.92
CA LEU A 55 4.29 6.01 4.83
C LEU A 55 3.93 5.52 3.42
N ARG A 56 3.11 6.28 2.69
CA ARG A 56 2.77 5.95 1.30
C ARG A 56 3.96 6.08 0.37
N ASP A 57 4.77 7.12 0.54
CA ASP A 57 5.95 7.35 -0.29
C ASP A 57 7.03 6.29 -0.04
N GLU A 58 7.26 5.91 1.23
CA GLU A 58 8.13 4.80 1.60
C GLU A 58 7.66 3.48 1.00
N ASN A 59 6.37 3.17 1.14
CA ASN A 59 5.79 1.94 0.56
C ASN A 59 5.94 1.91 -0.97
N ARG A 60 5.76 3.03 -1.64
CA ARG A 60 5.96 3.13 -3.10
C ARG A 60 7.39 2.78 -3.51
N ILE A 61 8.39 3.25 -2.74
CA ILE A 61 9.80 2.93 -2.98
C ILE A 61 10.04 1.42 -2.83
N LEU A 62 9.49 0.80 -1.76
CA LEU A 62 9.59 -0.63 -1.52
C LEU A 62 8.94 -1.46 -2.63
N VAL A 63 7.75 -1.07 -3.09
CA VAL A 63 7.04 -1.73 -4.19
C VAL A 63 7.86 -1.67 -5.49
N ASN A 64 8.41 -0.50 -5.83
CA ASN A 64 9.26 -0.35 -7.00
C ASN A 64 10.54 -1.21 -6.90
N LYS A 65 11.15 -1.27 -5.71
CA LYS A 65 12.32 -2.13 -5.45
C LYS A 65 11.95 -3.60 -5.70
N ARG A 66 10.81 -4.07 -5.17
CA ARG A 66 10.31 -5.43 -5.37
C ARG A 66 10.12 -5.76 -6.85
N GLU A 67 9.45 -4.88 -7.59
CA GLU A 67 9.22 -5.07 -9.02
C GLU A 67 10.54 -5.24 -9.79
N ASN A 68 11.54 -4.41 -9.49
CA ASN A 68 12.85 -4.48 -10.13
C ASN A 68 13.59 -5.80 -9.83
N ILE A 69 13.58 -6.27 -8.58
CA ILE A 69 14.20 -7.53 -8.18
C ILE A 69 13.52 -8.71 -8.91
N PHE A 70 12.20 -8.77 -8.92
CA PHE A 70 11.48 -9.86 -9.58
C PHE A 70 11.55 -9.79 -11.11
N LYS A 71 11.77 -8.61 -11.70
CA LYS A 71 12.08 -8.47 -13.14
C LYS A 71 13.48 -9.01 -13.46
N ALA A 72 14.46 -8.73 -12.61
CA ALA A 72 15.83 -9.25 -12.75
C ALA A 72 15.87 -10.78 -12.60
N LEU A 73 15.08 -11.35 -11.70
CA LEU A 73 14.95 -12.78 -11.49
C LEU A 73 14.58 -13.51 -12.78
N GLY A 74 13.69 -12.97 -13.61
CA GLY A 74 13.31 -13.60 -14.88
C GLY A 74 14.48 -13.85 -15.82
N LYS A 75 15.43 -12.91 -15.91
CA LYS A 75 16.66 -13.08 -16.70
C LYS A 75 17.59 -14.12 -16.09
N LYS A 76 17.74 -14.12 -14.76
CA LYS A 76 18.58 -15.08 -14.04
C LYS A 76 18.07 -16.51 -14.20
N ILE A 77 16.76 -16.72 -14.13
CA ILE A 77 16.15 -18.03 -14.38
C ILE A 77 16.46 -18.53 -15.80
N THR A 78 16.57 -17.65 -16.80
CA THR A 78 17.01 -18.03 -18.15
C THR A 78 18.45 -18.56 -18.14
N MET A 79 19.34 -17.91 -17.39
CA MET A 79 20.74 -18.33 -17.27
C MET A 79 20.84 -19.69 -16.53
N VAL A 80 20.09 -19.87 -15.43
CA VAL A 80 20.01 -21.15 -14.71
C VAL A 80 19.55 -22.28 -15.64
N LEU A 81 18.51 -22.06 -16.44
CA LEU A 81 18.02 -23.05 -17.41
C LEU A 81 19.10 -23.41 -18.43
N GLY A 82 19.76 -22.42 -19.02
CA GLY A 82 20.83 -22.67 -19.99
C GLY A 82 21.98 -23.49 -19.40
N LEU A 83 22.35 -23.18 -18.15
CA LEU A 83 23.37 -23.96 -17.45
C LEU A 83 22.92 -25.39 -17.21
N VAL A 84 21.71 -25.63 -16.65
CA VAL A 84 21.17 -26.94 -16.37
C VAL A 84 21.01 -27.77 -17.66
N ASP A 85 20.59 -27.16 -18.77
CA ASP A 85 20.47 -27.84 -20.06
C ASP A 85 21.84 -28.34 -20.59
N SER A 86 22.95 -27.67 -20.26
CA SER A 86 24.31 -28.06 -20.64
C SER A 86 24.87 -29.18 -19.76
N LEU A 87 24.31 -29.46 -18.59
CA LEU A 87 24.79 -30.51 -17.70
C LEU A 87 24.32 -31.89 -18.15
N PRO A 88 25.09 -33.00 -17.92
CA PRO A 88 24.68 -34.37 -18.21
C PRO A 88 23.67 -34.91 -17.18
N GLU A 89 22.65 -34.12 -16.86
CA GLU A 89 21.60 -34.48 -15.93
C GLU A 89 20.46 -35.27 -16.57
N SER A 90 19.69 -35.97 -15.73
CA SER A 90 18.54 -36.74 -16.19
C SER A 90 17.47 -35.88 -16.84
N ALA A 91 16.74 -36.43 -17.81
CA ALA A 91 15.63 -35.71 -18.44
C ALA A 91 14.53 -35.35 -17.46
N SER A 92 14.32 -36.12 -16.39
CA SER A 92 13.36 -35.82 -15.32
C SER A 92 13.79 -34.57 -14.54
N PHE A 93 15.04 -34.49 -14.10
CA PHE A 93 15.58 -33.32 -13.39
C PHE A 93 15.45 -32.06 -14.23
N LYS A 94 15.88 -32.09 -15.49
CA LYS A 94 15.76 -30.95 -16.41
C LYS A 94 14.30 -30.49 -16.59
N LYS A 95 13.37 -31.44 -16.67
CA LYS A 95 11.93 -31.18 -16.78
C LYS A 95 11.40 -30.48 -15.53
N GLU A 96 11.75 -30.93 -14.33
CA GLU A 96 11.33 -30.31 -13.07
C GLU A 96 11.86 -28.88 -12.92
N VAL A 97 13.15 -28.65 -13.22
CA VAL A 97 13.74 -27.30 -13.24
C VAL A 97 12.99 -26.40 -14.19
N LYS A 98 12.65 -26.85 -15.39
CA LYS A 98 11.89 -26.10 -16.39
C LYS A 98 10.46 -25.76 -15.91
N ILE A 99 9.79 -26.68 -15.22
CA ILE A 99 8.47 -26.45 -14.65
C ILE A 99 8.53 -25.34 -13.59
N LEU A 100 9.47 -25.40 -12.65
CA LEU A 100 9.64 -24.37 -11.63
C LEU A 100 10.04 -23.01 -12.24
N ALA A 101 10.94 -23.01 -13.21
CA ALA A 101 11.34 -21.82 -13.95
C ALA A 101 10.16 -21.12 -14.63
N ASN A 102 9.26 -21.88 -15.25
CA ASN A 102 8.07 -21.35 -15.88
C ASN A 102 7.09 -20.77 -14.84
N LYS A 103 6.91 -21.43 -13.70
CA LYS A 103 6.12 -20.90 -12.57
C LYS A 103 6.69 -19.58 -12.04
N ILE A 104 8.00 -19.47 -11.87
CA ILE A 104 8.66 -18.23 -11.42
C ILE A 104 8.47 -17.10 -12.42
N ARG A 105 8.51 -17.39 -13.72
CA ARG A 105 8.32 -16.40 -14.80
C ARG A 105 6.86 -16.01 -15.02
N GLY A 106 5.91 -16.80 -14.49
CA GLY A 106 4.48 -16.60 -14.73
C GLY A 106 4.03 -16.99 -16.14
N PHE A 107 4.77 -17.90 -16.81
CA PHE A 107 4.35 -18.41 -18.10
C PHE A 107 3.14 -19.37 -17.95
N LYS A 108 2.19 -19.23 -18.87
CA LYS A 108 1.06 -20.16 -18.99
C LYS A 108 1.62 -21.54 -19.34
N MET A 109 1.34 -22.54 -18.53
CA MET A 109 1.62 -23.93 -18.88
C MET A 109 0.39 -24.52 -19.57
N SER A 110 0.55 -24.98 -20.80
CA SER A 110 -0.45 -25.86 -21.43
C SER A 110 -0.32 -27.23 -20.77
N VAL A 111 -1.31 -27.64 -20.02
CA VAL A 111 -1.45 -29.04 -19.58
C VAL A 111 -2.08 -29.79 -20.74
N LEU A 112 -1.29 -30.62 -21.42
CA LEU A 112 -1.84 -31.63 -22.34
C LEU A 112 -2.50 -32.70 -21.47
N THR A 113 -3.79 -32.61 -21.25
CA THR A 113 -4.58 -33.74 -20.78
C THR A 113 -4.73 -34.70 -21.98
N LEU A 114 -3.99 -35.80 -21.93
CA LEU A 114 -4.25 -36.95 -22.78
C LEU A 114 -5.55 -37.62 -22.28
N GLU A 115 -6.69 -37.11 -22.70
CA GLU A 115 -7.94 -37.85 -22.68
C GLU A 115 -8.35 -38.14 -24.11
N ASN A 116 -8.60 -39.41 -24.33
CA ASN A 116 -9.04 -40.08 -25.55
C ASN A 116 -9.77 -39.18 -26.56
N GLY A 117 -9.16 -38.88 -27.68
CA GLY A 117 -9.87 -38.65 -28.93
C GLY A 117 -10.56 -37.31 -29.14
N GLY A 118 -10.02 -36.22 -28.68
CA GLY A 118 -10.52 -34.89 -29.00
C GLY A 118 -9.51 -33.76 -28.73
N SER A 119 -9.17 -33.04 -29.77
CA SER A 119 -8.21 -31.94 -29.71
C SER A 119 -8.83 -30.71 -29.00
N ASN A 120 -8.93 -30.74 -27.67
CA ASN A 120 -9.28 -29.56 -26.86
C ASN A 120 -8.12 -29.26 -25.91
N SER A 121 -7.22 -28.36 -26.34
CA SER A 121 -6.26 -27.73 -25.45
C SER A 121 -7.01 -26.76 -24.54
N SER A 122 -7.41 -27.22 -23.35
CA SER A 122 -7.92 -26.33 -22.31
C SER A 122 -6.74 -25.53 -21.74
N TYR A 123 -6.67 -24.26 -22.10
CA TYR A 123 -5.76 -23.28 -21.49
C TYR A 123 -6.29 -22.94 -20.10
N PHE A 124 -5.68 -23.47 -19.05
CA PHE A 124 -5.88 -22.94 -17.73
C PHE A 124 -5.10 -21.62 -17.61
N GLU A 125 -5.81 -20.52 -17.45
CA GLU A 125 -5.19 -19.26 -17.05
C GLU A 125 -4.62 -19.44 -15.65
N ILE A 126 -3.29 -19.54 -15.54
CA ILE A 126 -2.63 -19.43 -14.26
C ILE A 126 -2.76 -17.95 -13.86
N PRO A 127 -3.46 -17.63 -12.73
CA PRO A 127 -3.53 -16.26 -12.23
C PRO A 127 -2.12 -15.68 -12.12
N GLN A 128 -1.96 -14.38 -12.31
CA GLN A 128 -0.67 -13.72 -12.09
C GLN A 128 -0.13 -14.17 -10.72
N LEU A 129 0.95 -14.94 -10.74
CA LEU A 129 1.55 -15.48 -9.52
C LEU A 129 1.93 -14.31 -8.63
N SER A 130 1.43 -14.29 -7.39
CA SER A 130 1.80 -13.28 -6.41
C SER A 130 3.33 -13.30 -6.22
N PHE A 131 3.89 -12.19 -5.81
CA PHE A 131 5.33 -12.11 -5.51
C PHE A 131 5.74 -13.14 -4.45
N VAL A 132 4.85 -13.47 -3.51
CA VAL A 132 5.05 -14.53 -2.50
C VAL A 132 5.19 -15.89 -3.17
N GLN A 133 4.26 -16.29 -4.04
CA GLN A 133 4.31 -17.58 -4.75
C GLN A 133 5.53 -17.70 -5.66
N ARG A 134 5.94 -16.59 -6.28
CA ARG A 134 7.16 -16.56 -7.11
C ARG A 134 8.41 -16.80 -6.26
N ALA A 135 8.51 -16.20 -5.07
CA ALA A 135 9.60 -16.45 -4.12
C ALA A 135 9.60 -17.90 -3.62
N GLU A 136 8.43 -18.46 -3.29
CA GLU A 136 8.30 -19.89 -2.92
C GLU A 136 8.73 -20.83 -4.03
N ASN A 137 8.34 -20.57 -5.29
CA ASN A 137 8.80 -21.39 -6.42
C ASN A 137 10.31 -21.24 -6.65
N PHE A 138 10.87 -20.05 -6.39
CA PHE A 138 12.31 -19.84 -6.46
C PHE A 138 13.05 -20.61 -5.36
N GLN A 139 12.49 -20.66 -4.15
CA GLN A 139 13.01 -21.49 -3.06
C GLN A 139 13.03 -22.97 -3.44
N LYS A 140 11.93 -23.48 -4.02
CA LYS A 140 11.86 -24.86 -4.50
C LYS A 140 12.89 -25.15 -5.60
N LEU A 141 13.11 -24.19 -6.50
CA LEU A 141 14.13 -24.30 -7.54
C LEU A 141 15.55 -24.40 -6.92
N ILE A 142 15.89 -23.52 -5.99
CA ILE A 142 17.19 -23.53 -5.29
C ILE A 142 17.40 -24.88 -4.58
N HIS A 143 16.36 -25.37 -3.90
CA HIS A 143 16.42 -26.67 -3.25
C HIS A 143 16.65 -27.80 -4.27
N LEU A 144 15.93 -27.83 -5.39
CA LEU A 144 16.12 -28.82 -6.44
C LEU A 144 17.55 -28.76 -7.02
N LEU A 145 18.07 -27.55 -7.30
CA LEU A 145 19.44 -27.37 -7.77
C LEU A 145 20.48 -27.88 -6.76
N SER A 146 20.24 -27.75 -5.46
CA SER A 146 21.14 -28.25 -4.41
C SER A 146 21.21 -29.77 -4.32
N THR A 147 20.25 -30.50 -4.88
CA THR A 147 20.29 -31.98 -4.92
C THR A 147 21.20 -32.52 -6.04
N SER A 148 21.61 -31.67 -6.99
CA SER A 148 22.50 -32.08 -8.08
C SER A 148 23.97 -31.82 -7.73
N ALA A 149 24.77 -32.85 -7.66
CA ALA A 149 26.22 -32.75 -7.50
C ALA A 149 26.91 -32.09 -8.71
N LEU A 150 26.24 -32.04 -9.85
CA LEU A 150 26.76 -31.47 -11.10
C LEU A 150 26.52 -29.95 -11.19
N TYR A 151 25.63 -29.38 -10.33
CA TYR A 151 25.32 -27.96 -10.33
C TYR A 151 26.40 -27.19 -9.55
N THR A 152 27.52 -26.92 -10.19
CA THR A 152 28.67 -26.23 -9.63
C THR A 152 29.11 -25.07 -10.54
N PRO A 153 28.25 -24.01 -10.71
CA PRO A 153 28.57 -22.91 -11.62
C PRO A 153 29.77 -22.11 -11.15
N ASN A 154 30.65 -21.73 -12.11
CA ASN A 154 31.74 -20.80 -11.86
C ASN A 154 31.25 -19.36 -11.72
N GLU A 155 30.14 -19.03 -12.35
CA GLU A 155 29.50 -17.72 -12.31
C GLU A 155 28.91 -17.45 -10.93
N GLN A 156 29.52 -16.53 -10.19
CA GLN A 156 29.12 -16.20 -8.82
C GLN A 156 27.60 -15.97 -8.67
N LYS A 157 26.98 -15.29 -9.65
CA LYS A 157 25.54 -14.95 -9.62
C LYS A 157 24.62 -16.15 -9.77
N LEU A 158 25.13 -17.32 -10.16
CA LEU A 158 24.39 -18.57 -10.32
C LEU A 158 24.68 -19.56 -9.20
N GLN A 159 25.65 -19.30 -8.34
CA GLN A 159 25.97 -20.15 -7.21
C GLN A 159 24.85 -20.18 -6.18
N LEU A 160 24.64 -21.35 -5.56
CA LEU A 160 23.56 -21.55 -4.57
C LEU A 160 23.57 -20.51 -3.43
N PRO A 161 24.70 -20.16 -2.80
CA PRO A 161 24.71 -19.14 -1.76
C PRO A 161 24.22 -17.77 -2.25
N TYR A 162 24.56 -17.40 -3.47
CA TYR A 162 24.12 -16.13 -4.05
C TYR A 162 22.58 -16.16 -4.33
N LEU A 163 22.07 -17.25 -4.90
CA LEU A 163 20.64 -17.44 -5.14
C LEU A 163 19.86 -17.43 -3.83
N GLN A 164 20.41 -18.06 -2.77
CA GLN A 164 19.79 -18.06 -1.44
C GLN A 164 19.74 -16.67 -0.81
N ASN A 165 20.78 -15.86 -0.96
CA ASN A 165 20.78 -14.47 -0.48
C ASN A 165 19.73 -13.63 -1.21
N GLU A 166 19.57 -13.79 -2.53
CA GLU A 166 18.52 -13.11 -3.29
C GLU A 166 17.12 -13.54 -2.85
N LEU A 167 16.90 -14.83 -2.61
CA LEU A 167 15.64 -15.33 -2.07
C LEU A 167 15.31 -14.67 -0.73
N THR A 168 16.28 -14.60 0.17
CA THR A 168 16.13 -13.96 1.48
C THR A 168 15.76 -12.47 1.32
N GLU A 169 16.42 -11.75 0.39
CA GLU A 169 16.07 -10.36 0.10
C GLU A 169 14.63 -10.23 -0.42
N MET A 170 14.19 -11.12 -1.31
CA MET A 170 12.83 -11.12 -1.84
C MET A 170 11.77 -11.38 -0.76
N GLN A 171 12.01 -12.34 0.13
CA GLN A 171 11.12 -12.67 1.24
C GLN A 171 11.03 -11.50 2.22
N THR A 172 12.17 -10.99 2.68
CA THR A 172 12.23 -9.81 3.57
C THR A 172 11.49 -8.62 2.99
N LEU A 173 11.63 -8.38 1.67
CA LEU A 173 10.97 -7.26 1.02
C LEU A 173 9.45 -7.46 0.91
N ASN A 174 8.99 -8.69 0.67
CA ASN A 174 7.55 -9.01 0.69
C ASN A 174 6.95 -8.75 2.09
N ASP A 175 7.62 -9.18 3.15
CA ASP A 175 7.18 -8.98 4.53
C ASP A 175 7.20 -7.49 4.91
N THR A 176 8.24 -6.77 4.52
CA THR A 176 8.34 -5.32 4.77
C THR A 176 7.20 -4.55 4.09
N ILE A 177 6.83 -4.92 2.86
CA ILE A 177 5.71 -4.30 2.14
C ILE A 177 4.37 -4.64 2.79
N ALA A 178 4.19 -5.88 3.26
CA ALA A 178 2.99 -6.27 3.99
C ALA A 178 2.81 -5.44 5.26
N ASN A 179 3.88 -5.30 6.06
CA ASN A 179 3.89 -4.49 7.28
C ASN A 179 3.66 -2.99 6.96
N SER A 180 4.32 -2.44 5.95
CA SER A 180 4.11 -1.06 5.52
C SER A 180 2.65 -0.80 5.08
N THR A 181 2.03 -1.77 4.41
CA THR A 181 0.62 -1.69 4.01
C THR A 181 -0.31 -1.67 5.23
N ALA A 182 -0.03 -2.46 6.26
CA ALA A 182 -0.76 -2.45 7.53
C ALA A 182 -0.61 -1.09 8.24
N SER A 183 0.60 -0.55 8.34
CA SER A 183 0.85 0.77 8.95
C SER A 183 0.13 1.91 8.20
N ILE A 184 0.03 1.84 6.88
CA ILE A 184 -0.76 2.78 6.08
C ILE A 184 -2.25 2.67 6.42
N ALA A 185 -2.77 1.46 6.65
CA ALA A 185 -4.18 1.27 7.02
C ALA A 185 -4.47 1.87 8.41
N GLU A 186 -3.61 1.64 9.39
CA GLU A 186 -3.70 2.23 10.72
C GLU A 186 -3.62 3.77 10.70
N ALA A 187 -2.68 4.32 9.93
CA ALA A 187 -2.56 5.77 9.79
C ALA A 187 -3.78 6.41 9.11
N ARG A 188 -4.43 5.70 8.17
CA ARG A 188 -5.71 6.14 7.58
C ARG A 188 -6.83 6.16 8.60
N GLU A 189 -6.91 5.13 9.43
CA GLU A 189 -7.92 5.03 10.48
C GLU A 189 -7.75 6.15 11.52
N LEU A 190 -6.51 6.38 11.98
CA LEU A 190 -6.19 7.47 12.90
C LEU A 190 -6.60 8.83 12.33
N ARG A 191 -6.23 9.13 11.08
CA ARG A 191 -6.66 10.37 10.40
C ARG A 191 -8.18 10.47 10.35
N ASP A 192 -8.86 9.39 10.00
CA ASP A 192 -10.32 9.39 9.87
C ASP A 192 -11.00 9.59 11.23
N GLN A 193 -10.45 9.06 12.32
CA GLN A 193 -10.91 9.35 13.68
C GLN A 193 -10.76 10.83 14.02
N ILE A 194 -9.61 11.45 13.74
CA ILE A 194 -9.38 12.88 13.99
C ILE A 194 -10.37 13.74 13.21
N LEU A 195 -10.71 13.37 11.99
CA LEU A 195 -11.62 14.13 11.12
C LEU A 195 -13.10 13.91 11.46
N TYR A 196 -13.53 12.68 11.70
CA TYR A 196 -14.93 12.26 11.62
C TYR A 196 -15.50 11.72 12.94
N ASN A 197 -14.72 11.67 14.02
CA ASN A 197 -15.27 11.28 15.32
C ASN A 197 -16.49 12.16 15.68
N GLU A 198 -17.58 11.53 16.11
CA GLU A 198 -18.87 12.20 16.35
C GLU A 198 -18.81 13.19 17.51
N THR A 199 -17.95 12.95 18.51
CA THR A 199 -17.86 13.77 19.72
C THR A 199 -16.83 14.87 19.62
N ASP A 200 -15.63 14.57 19.16
CA ASP A 200 -14.48 15.48 19.17
C ASP A 200 -13.76 15.61 17.82
N GLY A 201 -14.30 15.02 16.75
CA GLY A 201 -13.76 15.14 15.41
C GLY A 201 -13.83 16.56 14.87
N LEU A 202 -12.97 16.85 13.90
CA LEU A 202 -12.91 18.17 13.25
C LEU A 202 -14.30 18.63 12.72
N LEU A 203 -15.07 17.71 12.12
CA LEU A 203 -16.39 18.00 11.58
C LEU A 203 -17.39 18.31 12.70
N SER A 204 -17.32 17.59 13.82
CA SER A 204 -18.16 17.85 15.00
C SER A 204 -17.86 19.23 15.59
N MET A 205 -16.57 19.57 15.76
CA MET A 205 -16.14 20.91 16.20
C MET A 205 -16.66 22.01 15.28
N MET A 206 -16.60 21.81 13.96
CA MET A 206 -17.14 22.79 13.00
C MET A 206 -18.65 22.94 13.07
N LYS A 207 -19.38 21.86 13.28
CA LYS A 207 -20.84 21.90 13.48
C LYS A 207 -21.17 22.72 14.74
N ALA A 208 -20.48 22.46 15.84
CA ALA A 208 -20.65 23.19 17.09
C ALA A 208 -20.28 24.70 16.94
N CYS A 209 -19.16 24.99 16.26
CA CYS A 209 -18.70 26.33 15.97
C CYS A 209 -19.73 27.14 15.15
N LYS A 210 -20.25 26.57 14.07
CA LYS A 210 -21.31 27.19 13.25
C LYS A 210 -22.58 27.46 14.07
N SER A 211 -22.97 26.49 14.92
CA SER A 211 -24.15 26.66 15.79
C SER A 211 -23.94 27.77 16.80
N TYR A 212 -22.76 27.88 17.40
CA TYR A 212 -22.41 28.95 18.32
C TYR A 212 -22.46 30.33 17.67
N VAL A 213 -21.80 30.49 16.50
CA VAL A 213 -21.80 31.77 15.77
C VAL A 213 -23.19 32.16 15.31
N LYS A 214 -24.01 31.17 14.86
CA LYS A 214 -25.42 31.40 14.51
C LYS A 214 -26.24 31.91 15.73
N GLY A 215 -26.00 31.32 16.90
CA GLY A 215 -26.69 31.72 18.13
C GLY A 215 -26.28 33.11 18.61
N LEU A 216 -25.00 33.47 18.44
CA LEU A 216 -24.46 34.77 18.91
C LEU A 216 -24.84 35.92 17.99
N TYR A 217 -24.71 35.78 16.68
CA TYR A 217 -24.87 36.86 15.71
C TYR A 217 -26.16 36.75 14.88
N GLY A 218 -26.84 35.65 14.91
CA GLY A 218 -28.03 35.38 14.10
C GLY A 218 -27.75 34.76 12.73
N ALA A 219 -28.76 34.12 12.15
CA ALA A 219 -28.65 33.39 10.90
C ALA A 219 -28.40 34.24 9.65
N SER A 220 -28.78 35.52 9.70
CA SER A 220 -28.61 36.47 8.60
C SER A 220 -27.36 37.34 8.70
N SER A 221 -26.57 37.17 9.76
CA SER A 221 -25.36 37.95 10.00
C SER A 221 -24.27 37.64 8.99
N GLU A 222 -23.36 38.57 8.78
CA GLU A 222 -22.20 38.40 7.91
C GLU A 222 -21.21 37.38 8.48
N GLU A 223 -21.06 37.36 9.80
CA GLU A 223 -20.24 36.43 10.57
C GLU A 223 -20.67 34.97 10.33
N TYR A 224 -22.00 34.73 10.43
CA TYR A 224 -22.51 33.38 10.18
C TYR A 224 -22.44 33.00 8.70
N ARG A 225 -22.70 33.93 7.79
CA ARG A 225 -22.60 33.67 6.34
C ARG A 225 -21.20 33.27 5.93
N SER A 226 -20.17 33.95 6.44
CA SER A 226 -18.76 33.64 6.14
C SER A 226 -18.36 32.20 6.52
N LEU A 227 -18.87 31.71 7.67
CA LEU A 227 -18.65 30.32 8.08
C LEU A 227 -19.56 29.33 7.36
N SER A 228 -20.80 29.69 7.03
CA SER A 228 -21.76 28.78 6.40
C SER A 228 -21.36 28.36 5.00
N VAL A 229 -20.64 29.21 4.27
CA VAL A 229 -20.09 28.94 2.91
C VAL A 229 -19.07 27.81 2.94
N LEU A 230 -18.35 27.63 4.06
CA LEU A 230 -17.37 26.56 4.19
C LEU A 230 -18.07 25.20 4.27
N LYS A 231 -17.93 24.38 3.22
CA LYS A 231 -18.55 23.07 3.10
C LYS A 231 -17.65 21.98 3.65
N PHE A 232 -18.20 21.14 4.54
CA PHE A 232 -17.50 19.97 5.08
C PHE A 232 -18.20 18.71 4.58
N ARG A 233 -17.41 17.74 4.15
CA ARG A 233 -17.92 16.48 3.57
C ARG A 233 -17.72 15.35 4.56
N MET A 234 -18.78 14.61 4.85
CA MET A 234 -18.69 13.35 5.60
C MET A 234 -17.95 12.30 4.77
N LYS A 235 -17.32 11.35 5.44
CA LYS A 235 -16.79 10.16 4.78
C LYS A 235 -17.98 9.39 4.22
N SER A 236 -17.99 9.12 2.93
CA SER A 236 -18.91 8.18 2.33
C SER A 236 -18.62 6.78 2.90
N LEU A 237 -19.50 6.25 3.73
CA LEU A 237 -19.48 4.84 4.11
C LEU A 237 -19.73 4.04 2.83
N LYS A 238 -18.73 3.28 2.37
CA LYS A 238 -18.89 2.28 1.33
C LYS A 238 -19.23 0.96 1.98
#